data_5c9a282896b0463c0ab9fe20c133703d
#
_entry.id   5c9a282896b0463c0ab9fe20c133703d
#
_cell.length_a   1.000
_cell.length_b   1.000
_cell.length_c   1.000
_cell.angle_alpha   90.00
_cell.angle_beta   90.00
_cell.angle_gamma   90.00
#
_symmetry.space_group_name_H-M   'P 1'
#
loop_
_entity.id
_entity.type
_entity.pdbx_description
1 polymer ?
#
loop_
_entity_poly.entity_id
_entity_poly.type
_entity_poly.pdbx_seq_one_letter_code
_entity_poly.pdbx_strand_id
1 'polypeptide(L)'
;ASSVRLFVLWTTLPSLVLVIIALIFLKNQTKPLVRLAKAAERFGKGDYVNDFRPSGAMEIRKAAYEFDRMAKRINRHLNQRSEMLSGISHDLRTPLTRLKLQLAMLNQKDLSEKMSKDIDEMEKMLNDYLQFAKTQVQERTSTIVLKDLFNNIKKDLNNQNVIILNLENISLKARPSSLKRAFENIIHNGLTYGGKVYVNIQKSANKALILFEDDGPGIPEDQYKN
;
A
#
# COMPACT_ATOMS: atom_id res chain seq x y z
N ALA A 1 -27.61 1.06 -67.00
CA ALA A 1 -27.22 0.30 -65.77
C ALA A 1 -25.76 0.53 -65.32
N SER A 2 -24.81 0.83 -66.26
CA SER A 2 -23.40 1.08 -65.88
C SER A 2 -23.15 2.46 -65.26
N SER A 3 -23.82 3.51 -65.71
CA SER A 3 -23.68 4.86 -65.22
C SER A 3 -24.21 5.04 -63.79
N VAL A 4 -25.25 4.37 -63.41
CA VAL A 4 -25.77 4.38 -62.02
C VAL A 4 -24.81 3.65 -61.05
N ARG A 5 -24.22 2.54 -61.46
CA ARG A 5 -23.23 1.82 -60.68
C ARG A 5 -21.95 2.63 -60.49
N LEU A 6 -21.49 3.31 -61.53
CA LEU A 6 -20.32 4.25 -61.44
C LEU A 6 -20.61 5.41 -60.51
N PHE A 7 -21.78 6.01 -60.58
CA PHE A 7 -22.22 7.11 -59.71
C PHE A 7 -22.25 6.66 -58.24
N VAL A 8 -22.87 5.52 -57.95
CA VAL A 8 -22.88 4.95 -56.58
C VAL A 8 -21.45 4.68 -56.09
N LEU A 9 -20.61 4.11 -56.91
CA LEU A 9 -19.20 3.83 -56.53
C LEU A 9 -18.39 5.09 -56.27
N TRP A 10 -18.61 6.13 -57.09
CA TRP A 10 -17.96 7.43 -56.92
C TRP A 10 -18.40 8.21 -55.67
N THR A 11 -19.60 7.98 -55.16
CA THR A 11 -20.11 8.64 -53.95
C THR A 11 -19.82 7.84 -52.69
N THR A 12 -19.95 6.50 -52.75
CA THR A 12 -19.81 5.64 -51.56
C THR A 12 -18.34 5.43 -51.15
N LEU A 13 -17.43 5.32 -52.12
CA LEU A 13 -16.00 5.04 -51.81
C LEU A 13 -15.30 6.21 -51.09
N PRO A 14 -15.43 7.46 -51.52
CA PRO A 14 -14.90 8.61 -50.76
C PRO A 14 -15.55 8.77 -49.41
N SER A 15 -16.87 8.53 -49.29
CA SER A 15 -17.57 8.59 -48.00
C SER A 15 -17.03 7.55 -47.01
N LEU A 16 -16.79 6.32 -47.47
CA LEU A 16 -16.21 5.25 -46.65
C LEU A 16 -14.79 5.63 -46.16
N VAL A 17 -13.97 6.16 -47.07
CA VAL A 17 -12.61 6.62 -46.75
C VAL A 17 -12.65 7.74 -45.69
N LEU A 18 -13.56 8.71 -45.83
CA LEU A 18 -13.75 9.78 -44.87
C LEU A 18 -14.14 9.25 -43.47
N VAL A 19 -15.05 8.30 -43.42
CA VAL A 19 -15.45 7.66 -42.16
C VAL A 19 -14.26 6.93 -41.49
N ILE A 20 -13.46 6.20 -42.28
CA ILE A 20 -12.27 5.52 -41.76
C ILE A 20 -11.27 6.54 -41.20
N ILE A 21 -11.01 7.61 -41.91
CA ILE A 21 -10.13 8.70 -41.44
C ILE A 21 -10.67 9.31 -40.15
N ALA A 22 -11.96 9.60 -40.09
CA ALA A 22 -12.61 10.16 -38.90
C ALA A 22 -12.50 9.21 -37.69
N LEU A 23 -12.69 7.91 -37.88
CA LEU A 23 -12.55 6.90 -36.82
C LEU A 23 -11.11 6.79 -36.30
N ILE A 24 -10.12 6.81 -37.22
CA ILE A 24 -8.70 6.82 -36.83
C ILE A 24 -8.36 8.09 -36.05
N PHE A 25 -8.84 9.23 -36.51
CA PHE A 25 -8.64 10.51 -35.84
C PHE A 25 -9.24 10.51 -34.43
N LEU A 26 -10.52 10.11 -34.28
CA LEU A 26 -11.19 9.98 -33.00
C LEU A 26 -10.44 9.04 -32.04
N LYS A 27 -10.01 7.89 -32.54
CA LYS A 27 -9.22 6.94 -31.74
C LYS A 27 -7.90 7.54 -31.26
N ASN A 28 -7.22 8.31 -32.08
CA ASN A 28 -5.98 8.97 -31.72
C ASN A 28 -6.20 10.11 -30.71
N GLN A 29 -7.32 10.80 -30.75
CA GLN A 29 -7.69 11.85 -29.80
C GLN A 29 -8.12 11.29 -28.44
N THR A 30 -8.81 10.16 -28.41
CA THR A 30 -9.33 9.57 -27.16
C THR A 30 -8.28 8.80 -26.36
N LYS A 31 -7.30 8.18 -27.02
CA LYS A 31 -6.23 7.42 -26.34
C LYS A 31 -5.48 8.21 -25.25
N PRO A 32 -5.01 9.44 -25.48
CA PRO A 32 -4.33 10.24 -24.47
C PRO A 32 -5.22 10.57 -23.26
N LEU A 33 -6.51 10.83 -23.50
CA LEU A 33 -7.49 11.09 -22.44
C LEU A 33 -7.70 9.87 -21.55
N VAL A 34 -7.86 8.69 -22.14
CA VAL A 34 -7.97 7.44 -21.39
C VAL A 34 -6.69 7.14 -20.59
N ARG A 35 -5.50 7.46 -21.13
CA ARG A 35 -4.23 7.31 -20.40
C ARG A 35 -4.17 8.27 -19.20
N LEU A 36 -4.61 9.51 -19.36
CA LEU A 36 -4.67 10.47 -18.28
C LEU A 36 -5.64 10.01 -17.17
N ALA A 37 -6.84 9.55 -17.55
CA ALA A 37 -7.83 9.01 -16.61
C ALA A 37 -7.27 7.80 -15.81
N LYS A 38 -6.63 6.86 -16.48
CA LYS A 38 -5.97 5.71 -15.83
C LYS A 38 -4.80 6.13 -14.92
N ALA A 39 -4.04 7.15 -15.31
CA ALA A 39 -2.97 7.68 -14.48
C ALA A 39 -3.53 8.33 -13.21
N ALA A 40 -4.62 9.09 -13.34
CA ALA A 40 -5.32 9.70 -12.21
C ALA A 40 -5.93 8.64 -11.26
N GLU A 41 -6.56 7.61 -11.81
CA GLU A 41 -7.10 6.49 -11.04
C GLU A 41 -6.00 5.75 -10.25
N ARG A 42 -4.89 5.44 -10.91
CA ARG A 42 -3.73 4.79 -10.26
C ARG A 42 -3.14 5.67 -9.17
N PHE A 43 -2.99 6.96 -9.43
CA PHE A 43 -2.50 7.91 -8.44
C PHE A 43 -3.43 7.99 -7.23
N GLY A 44 -4.76 8.03 -7.45
CA GLY A 44 -5.76 8.00 -6.37
C GLY A 44 -5.73 6.72 -5.53
N LYS A 45 -5.32 5.58 -6.11
CA LYS A 45 -5.07 4.32 -5.40
C LYS A 45 -3.71 4.28 -4.68
N GLY A 46 -2.94 5.37 -4.75
CA GLY A 46 -1.61 5.49 -4.16
C GLY A 46 -0.50 4.84 -4.97
N ASP A 47 -0.74 4.49 -6.25
CA ASP A 47 0.29 4.04 -7.17
C ASP A 47 0.93 5.25 -7.86
N TYR A 48 2.22 5.49 -7.60
CA TYR A 48 2.93 6.54 -8.31
C TYR A 48 3.32 6.11 -9.73
N VAL A 49 2.89 6.90 -10.73
CA VAL A 49 3.16 6.64 -12.14
C VAL A 49 4.36 7.44 -12.60
N ASN A 50 5.58 6.90 -12.41
CA ASN A 50 6.83 7.56 -12.85
C ASN A 50 6.92 7.73 -14.38
N ASP A 51 6.22 6.88 -15.15
CA ASP A 51 6.35 6.81 -16.60
C ASP A 51 5.18 7.50 -17.34
N PHE A 52 4.42 8.35 -16.65
CA PHE A 52 3.36 9.10 -17.29
C PHE A 52 3.96 10.19 -18.19
N ARG A 53 3.76 10.04 -19.51
CA ARG A 53 4.20 11.02 -20.50
C ARG A 53 3.00 11.76 -21.07
N PRO A 54 2.89 13.08 -20.85
CA PRO A 54 1.85 13.91 -21.45
C PRO A 54 1.87 13.80 -22.98
N SER A 55 0.73 13.45 -23.59
CA SER A 55 0.59 13.27 -25.05
C SER A 55 -0.80 13.67 -25.53
N GLY A 56 -0.98 13.81 -26.83
CA GLY A 56 -2.26 14.15 -27.46
C GLY A 56 -2.35 15.59 -27.92
N ALA A 57 -3.60 16.05 -28.20
CA ALA A 57 -3.90 17.44 -28.57
C ALA A 57 -3.40 18.41 -27.50
N MET A 58 -3.21 19.67 -27.88
CA MET A 58 -2.56 20.68 -27.04
C MET A 58 -3.23 20.81 -25.67
N GLU A 59 -4.57 20.84 -25.62
CA GLU A 59 -5.36 20.98 -24.40
C GLU A 59 -5.22 19.76 -23.49
N ILE A 60 -5.31 18.54 -24.06
CA ILE A 60 -5.15 17.28 -23.32
C ILE A 60 -3.72 17.15 -22.79
N ARG A 61 -2.73 17.53 -23.60
CA ARG A 61 -1.32 17.50 -23.22
C ARG A 61 -1.04 18.48 -22.08
N LYS A 62 -1.64 19.69 -22.12
CA LYS A 62 -1.54 20.68 -21.05
C LYS A 62 -2.14 20.16 -19.75
N ALA A 63 -3.37 19.63 -19.82
CA ALA A 63 -4.01 19.00 -18.65
C ALA A 63 -3.19 17.84 -18.07
N ALA A 64 -2.62 16.99 -18.94
CA ALA A 64 -1.76 15.89 -18.55
C ALA A 64 -0.45 16.36 -17.89
N TYR A 65 0.12 17.45 -18.36
CA TYR A 65 1.30 18.08 -17.76
C TYR A 65 1.02 18.65 -16.37
N GLU A 66 -0.09 19.36 -16.21
CA GLU A 66 -0.49 19.92 -14.90
C GLU A 66 -0.85 18.80 -13.90
N PHE A 67 -1.47 17.70 -14.37
CA PHE A 67 -1.68 16.52 -13.55
C PHE A 67 -0.34 15.91 -13.06
N ASP A 68 0.63 15.71 -13.96
CA ASP A 68 1.95 15.18 -13.60
C ASP A 68 2.67 16.07 -12.58
N ARG A 69 2.59 17.39 -12.79
CA ARG A 69 3.16 18.38 -11.89
C ARG A 69 2.50 18.37 -10.50
N MET A 70 1.17 18.25 -10.46
CA MET A 70 0.40 18.13 -9.21
C MET A 70 0.78 16.83 -8.49
N ALA A 71 0.79 15.70 -9.19
CA ALA A 71 1.15 14.40 -8.62
C ALA A 71 2.57 14.40 -8.02
N LYS A 72 3.55 14.98 -8.72
CA LYS A 72 4.92 15.15 -8.23
C LYS A 72 4.99 16.03 -6.99
N ARG A 73 4.19 17.12 -6.93
CA ARG A 73 4.14 18.01 -5.76
C ARG A 73 3.56 17.28 -4.55
N ILE A 74 2.44 16.59 -4.70
CA ILE A 74 1.82 15.82 -3.61
C ILE A 74 2.81 14.79 -3.06
N ASN A 75 3.48 14.05 -3.94
CA ASN A 75 4.49 13.08 -3.53
C ASN A 75 5.64 13.71 -2.75
N ARG A 76 6.12 14.86 -3.20
CA ARG A 76 7.19 15.57 -2.48
C ARG A 76 6.73 15.97 -1.08
N HIS A 77 5.49 16.47 -0.94
CA HIS A 77 4.93 16.81 0.37
C HIS A 77 4.79 15.59 1.29
N LEU A 78 4.34 14.45 0.75
CA LEU A 78 4.24 13.22 1.52
C LEU A 78 5.62 12.74 2.00
N ASN A 79 6.64 12.78 1.13
CA ASN A 79 8.01 12.43 1.48
C ASN A 79 8.59 13.36 2.54
N GLN A 80 8.45 14.68 2.37
CA GLN A 80 8.91 15.66 3.35
C GLN A 80 8.25 15.45 4.71
N ARG A 81 6.93 15.18 4.73
CA ARG A 81 6.21 14.86 5.96
C ARG A 81 6.78 13.61 6.65
N SER A 82 7.07 12.57 5.87
CA SER A 82 7.66 11.34 6.39
C SER A 82 9.07 11.53 6.95
N GLU A 83 9.89 12.30 6.26
CA GLU A 83 11.25 12.66 6.72
C GLU A 83 11.21 13.48 8.01
N MET A 84 10.34 14.50 8.07
CA MET A 84 10.14 15.33 9.26
C MET A 84 9.71 14.48 10.46
N LEU A 85 8.73 13.59 10.27
CA LEU A 85 8.27 12.70 11.33
C LEU A 85 9.38 11.73 11.78
N SER A 86 10.21 11.24 10.86
CA SER A 86 11.38 10.41 11.21
C SER A 86 12.40 11.18 12.05
N GLY A 87 12.65 12.45 11.73
CA GLY A 87 13.52 13.34 12.52
C GLY A 87 12.98 13.57 13.93
N ILE A 88 11.70 13.96 14.04
CA ILE A 88 11.02 14.17 15.33
C ILE A 88 11.12 12.93 16.22
N SER A 89 10.96 11.74 15.66
CA SER A 89 11.09 10.51 16.42
C SER A 89 12.47 10.30 17.01
N HIS A 90 13.49 10.53 16.20
CA HIS A 90 14.85 10.42 16.67
C HIS A 90 15.09 11.39 17.84
N ASP A 91 14.59 12.62 17.69
CA ASP A 91 14.79 13.68 18.69
C ASP A 91 13.96 13.43 19.97
N LEU A 92 12.80 12.77 19.87
CA LEU A 92 12.02 12.36 21.05
C LEU A 92 12.56 11.12 21.75
N ARG A 93 13.22 10.20 21.03
CA ARG A 93 13.81 9.00 21.64
C ARG A 93 14.94 9.36 22.62
N THR A 94 15.73 10.38 22.32
CA THR A 94 16.84 10.83 23.17
C THR A 94 16.40 11.26 24.58
N PRO A 95 15.40 12.15 24.77
CA PRO A 95 14.92 12.49 26.10
C PRO A 95 14.22 11.34 26.81
N LEU A 96 13.48 10.46 26.10
CA LEU A 96 12.86 9.27 26.70
C LEU A 96 13.93 8.31 27.24
N THR A 97 14.98 8.05 26.50
CA THR A 97 16.12 7.25 26.97
C THR A 97 16.79 7.88 28.21
N ARG A 98 16.94 9.21 28.21
CA ARG A 98 17.50 9.92 29.36
C ARG A 98 16.60 9.79 30.60
N LEU A 99 15.27 9.91 30.42
CA LEU A 99 14.30 9.70 31.50
C LEU A 99 14.39 8.29 32.07
N LYS A 100 14.49 7.26 31.21
CA LYS A 100 14.68 5.86 31.66
C LYS A 100 15.95 5.70 32.50
N LEU A 101 17.07 6.30 32.06
CA LEU A 101 18.31 6.24 32.79
C LEU A 101 18.20 6.94 34.17
N GLN A 102 17.54 8.10 34.24
CA GLN A 102 17.30 8.82 35.50
C GLN A 102 16.41 8.00 36.46
N LEU A 103 15.35 7.37 35.93
CA LEU A 103 14.48 6.48 36.71
C LEU A 103 15.24 5.28 37.29
N ALA A 104 16.15 4.68 36.50
CA ALA A 104 16.96 3.55 36.95
C ALA A 104 17.93 3.92 38.10
N MET A 105 18.21 5.22 38.30
CA MET A 105 19.06 5.72 39.38
C MET A 105 18.26 6.06 40.64
N LEU A 106 16.90 6.01 40.61
CA LEU A 106 16.09 6.30 41.78
C LEU A 106 15.98 5.08 42.72
N ASN A 107 16.12 5.33 44.02
CA ASN A 107 16.02 4.29 45.03
C ASN A 107 14.58 3.78 45.32
N GLN A 108 13.57 4.37 44.68
CA GLN A 108 12.14 4.00 44.82
C GLN A 108 11.74 3.03 43.72
N LYS A 109 11.96 1.75 43.92
CA LYS A 109 11.71 0.71 42.91
C LYS A 109 10.29 0.69 42.34
N ASP A 110 9.24 0.74 43.18
CA ASP A 110 7.85 0.65 42.74
C ASP A 110 7.42 1.83 41.85
N LEU A 111 7.85 3.05 42.21
CA LEU A 111 7.58 4.24 41.39
C LEU A 111 8.38 4.22 40.09
N SER A 112 9.65 3.82 40.16
CA SER A 112 10.54 3.72 39.00
C SER A 112 10.02 2.69 37.98
N GLU A 113 9.50 1.54 38.43
CA GLU A 113 8.93 0.53 37.55
C GLU A 113 7.65 1.01 36.84
N LYS A 114 6.75 1.71 37.55
CA LYS A 114 5.54 2.29 36.96
C LYS A 114 5.88 3.32 35.88
N MET A 115 6.73 4.27 36.24
CA MET A 115 7.16 5.32 35.31
C MET A 115 7.93 4.76 34.11
N SER A 116 8.72 3.70 34.28
CA SER A 116 9.43 3.03 33.18
C SER A 116 8.44 2.40 32.20
N LYS A 117 7.35 1.77 32.69
CA LYS A 117 6.30 1.23 31.84
C LYS A 117 5.59 2.32 31.04
N ASP A 118 5.29 3.46 31.65
CA ASP A 118 4.68 4.59 30.95
C ASP A 118 5.59 5.12 29.82
N ILE A 119 6.90 5.18 30.07
CA ILE A 119 7.86 5.61 29.04
C ILE A 119 7.97 4.56 27.93
N ASP A 120 7.93 3.26 28.24
CA ASP A 120 7.91 2.19 27.25
C ASP A 120 6.67 2.28 26.36
N GLU A 121 5.52 2.59 26.96
CA GLU A 121 4.28 2.80 26.23
C GLU A 121 4.35 4.04 25.32
N MET A 122 4.91 5.14 25.81
CA MET A 122 5.15 6.34 24.99
C MET A 122 6.09 6.05 23.81
N GLU A 123 7.17 5.29 24.00
CA GLU A 123 8.06 4.87 22.91
C GLU A 123 7.32 3.99 21.89
N LYS A 124 6.48 3.09 22.36
CA LYS A 124 5.64 2.25 21.48
C LYS A 124 4.69 3.10 20.66
N MET A 125 3.92 3.98 21.28
CA MET A 125 2.99 4.88 20.58
C MET A 125 3.72 5.76 19.56
N LEU A 126 4.88 6.30 19.88
CA LEU A 126 5.70 7.09 18.98
C LEU A 126 6.15 6.27 17.76
N ASN A 127 6.64 5.06 17.97
CA ASN A 127 7.06 4.16 16.90
C ASN A 127 5.88 3.75 16.02
N ASP A 128 4.72 3.47 16.59
CA ASP A 128 3.50 3.12 15.86
C ASP A 128 3.02 4.28 14.98
N TYR A 129 3.01 5.51 15.52
CA TYR A 129 2.63 6.71 14.77
C TYR A 129 3.57 6.98 13.59
N LEU A 130 4.87 6.85 13.81
CA LEU A 130 5.86 7.02 12.75
C LEU A 130 5.76 5.97 11.68
N GLN A 131 5.54 4.74 12.08
CA GLN A 131 5.37 3.64 11.16
C GLN A 131 4.10 3.83 10.31
N PHE A 132 3.01 4.33 10.92
CA PHE A 132 1.79 4.72 10.20
C PHE A 132 2.08 5.83 9.17
N ALA A 133 2.78 6.87 9.58
CA ALA A 133 3.12 7.99 8.70
C ALA A 133 4.05 7.59 7.54
N LYS A 134 5.01 6.69 7.76
CA LYS A 134 5.89 6.14 6.72
C LYS A 134 5.15 5.26 5.72
N THR A 135 4.11 4.54 6.15
CA THR A 135 3.34 3.62 5.28
C THR A 135 2.53 4.39 4.22
N GLN A 136 2.23 5.67 4.44
CA GLN A 136 1.57 6.53 3.45
C GLN A 136 2.49 6.93 2.28
N VAL A 137 3.82 6.76 2.41
CA VAL A 137 4.79 7.07 1.36
C VAL A 137 5.08 5.82 0.54
N GLN A 138 4.43 5.73 -0.59
CA GLN A 138 4.79 5.08 -1.87
C GLN A 138 5.59 3.77 -1.84
N GLU A 139 5.03 2.75 -1.26
CA GLU A 139 5.49 1.42 -1.59
C GLU A 139 4.86 0.96 -2.91
N ARG A 140 5.68 0.56 -3.90
CA ARG A 140 5.19 0.04 -5.17
C ARG A 140 4.53 -1.32 -4.98
N THR A 141 3.39 -1.50 -5.64
CA THR A 141 2.78 -2.82 -5.74
C THR A 141 3.69 -3.74 -6.56
N SER A 142 4.06 -4.86 -5.98
CA SER A 142 4.86 -5.91 -6.64
C SER A 142 4.19 -7.27 -6.50
N THR A 143 4.63 -8.24 -7.29
CA THR A 143 4.19 -9.62 -7.12
C THR A 143 4.93 -10.24 -5.93
N ILE A 144 4.17 -10.71 -4.95
CA ILE A 144 4.68 -11.30 -3.71
C ILE A 144 4.28 -12.76 -3.70
N VAL A 145 5.23 -13.64 -3.39
CA VAL A 145 4.98 -15.05 -3.08
C VAL A 145 4.72 -15.15 -1.59
N LEU A 146 3.53 -15.55 -1.19
CA LEU A 146 3.14 -15.64 0.22
C LEU A 146 4.04 -16.56 1.02
N LYS A 147 4.47 -17.67 0.41
CA LYS A 147 5.41 -18.61 1.03
C LYS A 147 6.71 -17.94 1.50
N ASP A 148 7.31 -17.13 0.64
CA ASP A 148 8.57 -16.45 0.96
C ASP A 148 8.34 -15.35 2.01
N LEU A 149 7.21 -14.67 1.93
CA LEU A 149 6.84 -13.64 2.89
C LEU A 149 6.70 -14.23 4.30
N PHE A 150 5.95 -15.32 4.47
CA PHE A 150 5.77 -15.96 5.78
C PHE A 150 7.03 -16.61 6.32
N ASN A 151 7.88 -17.18 5.46
CA ASN A 151 9.19 -17.68 5.87
C ASN A 151 10.09 -16.56 6.42
N ASN A 152 10.07 -15.39 5.78
CA ASN A 152 10.80 -14.22 6.25
C ASN A 152 10.24 -13.72 7.59
N ILE A 153 8.90 -13.59 7.73
CA ILE A 153 8.26 -13.20 8.99
C ILE A 153 8.64 -14.16 10.11
N LYS A 154 8.58 -15.47 9.88
CA LYS A 154 8.95 -16.49 10.88
C LYS A 154 10.41 -16.36 11.29
N LYS A 155 11.31 -16.11 10.34
CA LYS A 155 12.74 -15.91 10.60
C LYS A 155 12.99 -14.65 11.42
N ASP A 156 12.32 -13.54 11.08
CA ASP A 156 12.51 -12.24 11.73
C ASP A 156 11.97 -12.24 13.16
N LEU A 157 10.84 -12.91 13.40
CA LEU A 157 10.27 -13.06 14.73
C LEU A 157 11.08 -14.04 15.60
N ASN A 158 11.91 -14.90 15.02
CA ASN A 158 12.71 -15.94 15.71
C ASN A 158 11.89 -16.70 16.77
N ASN A 159 10.60 -16.92 16.51
CA ASN A 159 9.64 -17.46 17.48
C ASN A 159 9.13 -18.83 17.03
N GLN A 160 9.35 -19.85 17.87
CA GLN A 160 8.89 -21.21 17.63
C GLN A 160 7.38 -21.39 17.77
N ASN A 161 6.69 -20.43 18.40
CA ASN A 161 5.26 -20.44 18.63
C ASN A 161 4.43 -20.03 17.41
N VAL A 162 5.07 -19.62 16.31
CA VAL A 162 4.39 -19.38 15.02
C VAL A 162 4.44 -20.66 14.19
N ILE A 163 3.29 -21.31 14.07
CA ILE A 163 3.13 -22.60 13.40
C ILE A 163 2.42 -22.39 12.07
N ILE A 164 3.10 -22.66 10.98
CA ILE A 164 2.52 -22.57 9.63
C ILE A 164 2.00 -23.97 9.26
N LEU A 165 0.68 -24.13 9.18
CA LEU A 165 0.03 -25.42 8.96
C LEU A 165 0.02 -25.82 7.48
N ASN A 166 -0.32 -24.87 6.59
CA ASN A 166 -0.34 -25.08 5.15
C ASN A 166 0.22 -23.84 4.44
N LEU A 167 1.08 -24.06 3.47
CA LEU A 167 1.79 -22.99 2.76
C LEU A 167 1.71 -23.23 1.25
N GLU A 168 0.53 -22.98 0.68
CA GLU A 168 0.39 -23.03 -0.77
C GLU A 168 1.23 -21.93 -1.44
N ASN A 169 1.81 -22.26 -2.61
CA ASN A 169 2.60 -21.32 -3.38
C ASN A 169 1.70 -20.35 -4.15
N ILE A 170 1.18 -19.34 -3.44
CA ILE A 170 0.27 -18.33 -3.95
C ILE A 170 1.03 -17.04 -4.17
N SER A 171 0.89 -16.48 -5.39
CA SER A 171 1.41 -15.15 -5.71
C SER A 171 0.28 -14.14 -5.82
N LEU A 172 0.44 -12.96 -5.21
CA LEU A 172 -0.50 -11.86 -5.29
C LEU A 172 0.21 -10.52 -5.52
N LYS A 173 -0.51 -9.56 -6.06
CA LYS A 173 -0.01 -8.19 -6.21
C LYS A 173 -0.39 -7.37 -4.98
N ALA A 174 0.60 -6.97 -4.21
CA ALA A 174 0.42 -6.12 -3.03
C ALA A 174 1.66 -5.26 -2.79
N ARG A 175 1.59 -4.41 -1.77
CA ARG A 175 2.73 -3.65 -1.25
C ARG A 175 3.46 -4.51 -0.24
N PRO A 176 4.72 -4.94 -0.50
CA PRO A 176 5.41 -5.93 0.32
C PRO A 176 5.53 -5.57 1.80
N SER A 177 6.01 -4.37 2.10
CA SER A 177 6.22 -3.96 3.49
C SER A 177 4.91 -3.74 4.24
N SER A 178 3.89 -3.18 3.55
CA SER A 178 2.56 -3.00 4.13
C SER A 178 1.89 -4.33 4.46
N LEU A 179 2.00 -5.31 3.54
CA LEU A 179 1.43 -6.64 3.74
C LEU A 179 2.16 -7.42 4.84
N LYS A 180 3.50 -7.39 4.81
CA LYS A 180 4.34 -7.99 5.84
C LYS A 180 3.96 -7.48 7.23
N ARG A 181 3.87 -6.17 7.37
CA ARG A 181 3.51 -5.52 8.62
C ARG A 181 2.10 -5.88 9.11
N ALA A 182 1.11 -5.93 8.20
CA ALA A 182 -0.24 -6.35 8.57
C ALA A 182 -0.23 -7.75 9.18
N PHE A 183 0.52 -8.68 8.59
CA PHE A 183 0.65 -10.03 9.12
C PHE A 183 1.45 -10.09 10.42
N GLU A 184 2.54 -9.35 10.53
CA GLU A 184 3.33 -9.24 11.75
C GLU A 184 2.49 -8.70 12.92
N ASN A 185 1.64 -7.69 12.69
CA ASN A 185 0.73 -7.16 13.71
C ASN A 185 -0.28 -8.20 14.19
N ILE A 186 -0.89 -8.95 13.25
CA ILE A 186 -1.85 -10.01 13.61
C ILE A 186 -1.15 -11.11 14.41
N ILE A 187 0.01 -11.56 13.95
CA ILE A 187 0.80 -12.59 14.64
C ILE A 187 1.24 -12.10 16.03
N HIS A 188 1.70 -10.85 16.12
CA HIS A 188 2.12 -10.28 17.40
C HIS A 188 0.97 -10.19 18.40
N ASN A 189 -0.23 -9.81 17.96
CA ASN A 189 -1.43 -9.81 18.79
C ASN A 189 -1.75 -11.24 19.28
N GLY A 190 -1.77 -12.21 18.37
CA GLY A 190 -2.02 -13.59 18.74
C GLY A 190 -0.99 -14.16 19.72
N LEU A 191 0.30 -13.83 19.57
CA LEU A 191 1.34 -14.22 20.52
C LEU A 191 1.24 -13.51 21.87
N THR A 192 0.72 -12.28 21.89
CA THR A 192 0.58 -11.48 23.13
C THR A 192 -0.58 -11.96 24.01
N TYR A 193 -1.71 -12.30 23.40
CA TYR A 193 -2.93 -12.68 24.11
C TYR A 193 -3.14 -14.20 24.19
N GLY A 194 -2.58 -14.95 23.23
CA GLY A 194 -2.55 -16.41 23.22
C GLY A 194 -1.21 -16.95 23.74
N GLY A 195 -0.47 -17.54 22.98
CA GLY A 195 0.86 -18.08 23.26
C GLY A 195 1.40 -18.71 22.00
N LYS A 196 0.48 -19.26 21.19
CA LYS A 196 0.78 -19.83 19.87
C LYS A 196 -0.12 -19.22 18.80
N VAL A 197 0.42 -19.09 17.60
CA VAL A 197 -0.32 -18.63 16.43
C VAL A 197 -0.19 -19.65 15.31
N TYR A 198 -1.32 -20.06 14.78
CA TYR A 198 -1.42 -20.97 13.65
C TYR A 198 -1.79 -20.18 12.39
N VAL A 199 -1.04 -20.38 11.33
CA VAL A 199 -1.27 -19.70 10.04
C VAL A 199 -1.59 -20.75 8.99
N ASN A 200 -2.74 -20.61 8.35
CA ASN A 200 -3.20 -21.49 7.28
C ASN A 200 -3.46 -20.67 6.01
N ILE A 201 -2.83 -21.04 4.90
CA ILE A 201 -2.92 -20.32 3.63
C ILE A 201 -3.50 -21.27 2.59
N GLN A 202 -4.65 -20.89 2.04
CA GLN A 202 -5.39 -21.67 1.06
C GLN A 202 -5.74 -20.83 -0.17
N LYS A 203 -5.72 -21.45 -1.32
CA LYS A 203 -6.22 -20.85 -2.56
C LYS A 203 -7.71 -21.12 -2.68
N SER A 204 -8.53 -20.07 -2.80
CA SER A 204 -9.96 -20.18 -3.03
C SER A 204 -10.33 -19.46 -4.33
N ALA A 205 -10.55 -20.20 -5.40
CA ALA A 205 -10.83 -19.68 -6.74
C ALA A 205 -9.80 -18.60 -7.18
N ASN A 206 -10.19 -17.35 -7.19
CA ASN A 206 -9.33 -16.21 -7.57
C ASN A 206 -8.86 -15.37 -6.35
N LYS A 207 -8.93 -15.93 -5.14
CA LYS A 207 -8.57 -15.27 -3.88
C LYS A 207 -7.60 -16.15 -3.09
N ALA A 208 -6.73 -15.51 -2.32
CA ALA A 208 -5.96 -16.16 -1.26
C ALA A 208 -6.72 -15.99 0.06
N LEU A 209 -7.04 -17.09 0.73
CA LEU A 209 -7.56 -17.10 2.08
C LEU A 209 -6.41 -17.35 3.05
N ILE A 210 -6.20 -16.41 3.96
CA ILE A 210 -5.17 -16.51 4.98
C ILE A 210 -5.90 -16.48 6.32
N LEU A 211 -5.81 -17.57 7.06
CA LEU A 211 -6.43 -17.74 8.36
C LEU A 211 -5.36 -17.68 9.44
N PHE A 212 -5.59 -16.86 10.44
CA PHE A 212 -4.78 -16.75 11.65
C PHE A 212 -5.64 -17.21 12.83
N GLU A 213 -5.13 -18.16 13.57
CA GLU A 213 -5.78 -18.69 14.79
C GLU A 213 -4.78 -18.60 15.93
N ASP A 214 -5.22 -18.18 17.09
CA ASP A 214 -4.43 -18.17 18.32
C ASP A 214 -5.13 -19.03 19.39
N ASP A 215 -4.38 -19.43 20.42
CA ASP A 215 -4.88 -20.19 21.56
C ASP A 215 -5.25 -19.30 22.76
N GLY A 216 -5.52 -18.01 22.50
CA GLY A 216 -5.90 -17.03 23.51
C GLY A 216 -7.35 -17.14 23.98
N PRO A 217 -7.74 -16.32 24.98
CA PRO A 217 -9.09 -16.36 25.59
C PRO A 217 -10.19 -15.82 24.66
N GLY A 218 -9.83 -15.33 23.45
CA GLY A 218 -10.76 -14.70 22.52
C GLY A 218 -11.11 -13.26 22.91
N ILE A 219 -11.97 -12.64 22.11
CA ILE A 219 -12.47 -11.28 22.35
C ILE A 219 -13.84 -11.37 23.02
N PRO A 220 -14.10 -10.65 24.13
CA PRO A 220 -15.41 -10.61 24.77
C PRO A 220 -16.52 -10.12 23.83
N GLU A 221 -17.72 -10.68 23.95
CA GLU A 221 -18.84 -10.37 23.03
C GLU A 221 -19.23 -8.88 23.00
N ASP A 222 -19.05 -8.17 24.09
CA ASP A 222 -19.31 -6.73 24.22
C ASP A 222 -18.36 -5.86 23.37
N GLN A 223 -17.20 -6.38 22.99
CA GLN A 223 -16.21 -5.69 22.16
C GLN A 223 -16.36 -5.96 20.66
N TYR A 224 -17.23 -6.88 20.24
CA TYR A 224 -17.51 -7.15 18.82
C TYR A 224 -18.32 -6.04 18.11
N LYS A 225 -18.86 -5.08 18.82
CA LYS A 225 -19.81 -4.08 18.30
C LYS A 225 -19.21 -2.68 18.08
N ASN A 226 -17.91 -2.51 18.17
CA ASN A 226 -17.26 -1.21 17.95
C ASN A 226 -16.38 -1.20 16.69
#